data_1c693d72abf71e34bff92adc69cc98c6
#
_entry.id   1c693d72abf71e34bff92adc69cc98c6
#
_cell.length_a   1.000
_cell.length_b   1.000
_cell.length_c   1.000
_cell.angle_alpha   90.00
_cell.angle_beta   90.00
_cell.angle_gamma   90.00
#
_symmetry.space_group_name_H-M   'P 1'
#
loop_
_entity.id
_entity.type
_entity.pdbx_description
1 polymer ?
#
loop_
_entity_poly.entity_id
_entity_poly.type
_entity_poly.pdbx_seq_one_letter_code
_entity_poly.pdbx_strand_id
1 'polypeptide(L)'
;MKNLIYLYLLSFTLISFGQENLSLNYYFSQQDITSLNKEIPSPESVIGHPVGKWHISHDKLVEYMRKLAFSSERITIEERGKTFEDRPLILLTITSEKNQKNINQIQKNHIDQTNGLLTPKTETPLVVYQGFSIHGNEPSGSNSALLLAYYLAASNDKFVNELLSNTVILFDPSFNPDGLQRFAYWANTNKNINLNQDSNDREYNEVWPGGR
;
A
#
# COMPACT_ATOMS: atom_id res chain seq x y z
N MET A 1 -41.30 -8.34 -39.06
CA MET A 1 -41.47 -7.74 -37.72
C MET A 1 -40.96 -8.60 -36.57
N LYS A 2 -41.23 -9.92 -36.51
CA LYS A 2 -40.74 -10.79 -35.44
C LYS A 2 -39.20 -10.81 -35.29
N ASN A 3 -38.46 -10.80 -36.39
CA ASN A 3 -36.98 -10.84 -36.36
C ASN A 3 -36.31 -9.54 -35.88
N LEU A 4 -37.02 -8.39 -36.01
CA LEU A 4 -36.58 -7.09 -35.53
C LEU A 4 -36.65 -7.00 -33.99
N ILE A 5 -37.63 -7.67 -33.38
CA ILE A 5 -37.85 -7.71 -31.94
C ILE A 5 -36.74 -8.56 -31.29
N TYR A 6 -36.29 -9.65 -31.91
CA TYR A 6 -35.16 -10.43 -31.41
C TYR A 6 -33.81 -9.69 -31.47
N LEU A 7 -33.60 -8.87 -32.49
CA LEU A 7 -32.41 -8.03 -32.60
C LEU A 7 -32.38 -6.94 -31.52
N TYR A 8 -33.50 -6.37 -31.14
CA TYR A 8 -33.64 -5.37 -30.08
C TYR A 8 -33.47 -5.99 -28.69
N LEU A 9 -33.92 -7.20 -28.46
CA LEU A 9 -33.68 -7.96 -27.21
C LEU A 9 -32.22 -8.37 -27.05
N LEU A 10 -31.53 -8.72 -28.14
CA LEU A 10 -30.09 -9.08 -28.09
C LEU A 10 -29.20 -7.87 -27.81
N SER A 11 -29.59 -6.67 -28.29
CA SER A 11 -28.80 -5.44 -27.99
C SER A 11 -28.93 -4.94 -26.54
N PHE A 12 -30.01 -5.32 -25.85
CA PHE A 12 -30.20 -4.94 -24.43
C PHE A 12 -29.39 -5.80 -23.45
N THR A 13 -28.94 -6.97 -23.87
CA THR A 13 -28.16 -7.88 -22.99
C THR A 13 -26.65 -7.61 -22.98
N LEU A 14 -26.17 -6.63 -23.75
CA LEU A 14 -24.72 -6.29 -23.83
C LEU A 14 -24.32 -5.06 -23.01
N ILE A 15 -25.21 -4.48 -22.21
CA ILE A 15 -24.80 -3.47 -21.23
C ILE A 15 -24.37 -4.20 -19.95
N SER A 16 -23.23 -4.88 -20.04
CA SER A 16 -22.49 -5.31 -18.87
C SER A 16 -21.79 -4.07 -18.32
N PHE A 17 -22.37 -3.43 -17.35
CA PHE A 17 -21.62 -2.50 -16.48
C PHE A 17 -20.69 -3.35 -15.63
N GLY A 18 -19.50 -3.60 -16.15
CA GLY A 18 -18.40 -4.13 -15.36
C GLY A 18 -17.96 -3.06 -14.38
N GLN A 19 -18.71 -2.83 -13.31
CA GLN A 19 -18.18 -2.17 -12.14
C GLN A 19 -17.25 -3.18 -11.49
N GLU A 20 -15.95 -3.05 -11.74
CA GLU A 20 -14.96 -3.82 -11.00
C GLU A 20 -15.14 -3.53 -9.51
N ASN A 21 -15.49 -4.57 -8.77
CA ASN A 21 -15.60 -4.47 -7.32
C ASN A 21 -14.19 -4.48 -6.75
N LEU A 22 -13.62 -3.30 -6.52
CA LEU A 22 -12.28 -3.09 -5.94
C LEU A 22 -12.27 -3.51 -4.46
N SER A 23 -12.59 -4.76 -4.18
CA SER A 23 -12.49 -5.35 -2.84
C SER A 23 -11.15 -6.06 -2.67
N LEU A 24 -10.85 -6.54 -1.46
CA LEU A 24 -9.65 -7.36 -1.22
C LEU A 24 -9.57 -8.59 -2.12
N ASN A 25 -10.72 -9.15 -2.56
CA ASN A 25 -10.78 -10.27 -3.51
C ASN A 25 -10.23 -9.93 -4.90
N TYR A 26 -10.14 -8.65 -5.25
CA TYR A 26 -9.49 -8.22 -6.49
C TYR A 26 -7.96 -8.37 -6.43
N TYR A 27 -7.39 -8.16 -5.25
CA TYR A 27 -5.94 -8.13 -5.04
C TYR A 27 -5.36 -9.42 -4.49
N PHE A 28 -6.13 -10.16 -3.69
CA PHE A 28 -5.69 -11.36 -2.98
C PHE A 28 -6.48 -12.59 -3.41
N SER A 29 -5.81 -13.73 -3.42
CA SER A 29 -6.50 -15.02 -3.61
C SER A 29 -7.44 -15.31 -2.43
N GLN A 30 -8.40 -16.22 -2.65
CA GLN A 30 -9.30 -16.67 -1.59
C GLN A 30 -8.54 -17.34 -0.43
N GLN A 31 -7.41 -18.00 -0.73
CA GLN A 31 -6.54 -18.59 0.29
C GLN A 31 -5.91 -17.49 1.17
N ASP A 32 -5.35 -16.44 0.55
CA ASP A 32 -4.77 -15.31 1.28
C ASP A 32 -5.80 -14.68 2.20
N ILE A 33 -6.99 -14.36 1.68
CA ILE A 33 -8.07 -13.74 2.45
C ILE A 33 -8.49 -14.59 3.65
N THR A 34 -8.56 -15.91 3.47
CA THR A 34 -8.91 -16.83 4.55
C THR A 34 -7.84 -16.87 5.65
N SER A 35 -6.58 -16.57 5.30
CA SER A 35 -5.46 -16.52 6.24
C SER A 35 -5.40 -15.25 7.07
N LEU A 36 -6.15 -14.18 6.68
CA LEU A 36 -6.06 -12.88 7.34
C LEU A 36 -6.69 -12.90 8.75
N ASN A 37 -5.95 -12.36 9.71
CA ASN A 37 -6.46 -12.08 11.04
C ASN A 37 -7.41 -10.87 10.98
N LYS A 38 -8.69 -11.10 11.30
CA LYS A 38 -9.76 -10.09 11.24
C LYS A 38 -9.66 -9.00 12.30
N GLU A 39 -8.86 -9.20 13.34
CA GLU A 39 -8.58 -8.18 14.36
C GLU A 39 -7.65 -7.08 13.83
N ILE A 40 -6.88 -7.36 12.77
CA ILE A 40 -6.03 -6.35 12.12
C ILE A 40 -6.89 -5.53 11.14
N PRO A 41 -6.95 -4.19 11.28
CA PRO A 41 -7.81 -3.36 10.45
C PRO A 41 -7.38 -3.38 8.98
N SER A 42 -8.34 -3.65 8.08
CA SER A 42 -8.10 -3.56 6.64
C SER A 42 -7.89 -2.09 6.22
N PRO A 43 -7.18 -1.82 5.10
CA PRO A 43 -7.03 -0.45 4.60
C PRO A 43 -8.38 0.25 4.45
N GLU A 44 -9.35 -0.40 3.81
CA GLU A 44 -10.68 0.17 3.56
C GLU A 44 -11.40 0.61 4.85
N SER A 45 -11.25 -0.16 5.94
CA SER A 45 -11.90 0.15 7.21
C SER A 45 -11.40 1.45 7.86
N VAL A 46 -10.20 1.90 7.49
CA VAL A 46 -9.56 3.12 8.03
C VAL A 46 -9.65 4.28 7.06
N ILE A 47 -9.27 4.06 5.77
CA ILE A 47 -9.26 5.14 4.77
C ILE A 47 -10.66 5.48 4.23
N GLY A 48 -11.67 4.62 4.48
CA GLY A 48 -13.08 4.87 4.15
C GLY A 48 -13.49 4.54 2.71
N HIS A 49 -12.63 3.89 1.94
CA HIS A 49 -12.91 3.44 0.57
C HIS A 49 -12.00 2.28 0.16
N PRO A 50 -12.40 1.45 -0.82
CA PRO A 50 -11.51 0.43 -1.37
C PRO A 50 -10.22 1.01 -1.91
N VAL A 51 -9.10 0.30 -1.74
CA VAL A 51 -7.81 0.68 -2.33
C VAL A 51 -7.95 0.70 -3.86
N GLY A 52 -7.44 1.74 -4.50
CA GLY A 52 -7.53 1.94 -5.95
C GLY A 52 -8.77 2.71 -6.41
N LYS A 53 -9.79 2.91 -5.57
CA LYS A 53 -10.96 3.74 -5.92
C LYS A 53 -10.59 5.23 -6.03
N TRP A 54 -9.74 5.68 -5.13
CA TRP A 54 -9.18 7.03 -5.08
C TRP A 54 -7.67 6.95 -4.94
N HIS A 55 -6.96 7.97 -5.40
CA HIS A 55 -5.53 8.10 -5.09
C HIS A 55 -5.36 8.38 -3.61
N ILE A 56 -4.53 7.57 -2.94
CA ILE A 56 -4.29 7.75 -1.51
C ILE A 56 -3.57 9.07 -1.24
N SER A 57 -4.10 9.87 -0.33
CA SER A 57 -3.42 11.06 0.17
C SER A 57 -2.43 10.70 1.28
N HIS A 58 -1.40 11.53 1.48
CA HIS A 58 -0.36 11.22 2.47
C HIS A 58 -0.90 11.17 3.91
N ASP A 59 -1.83 12.03 4.25
CA ASP A 59 -2.47 12.04 5.57
C ASP A 59 -3.19 10.73 5.88
N LYS A 60 -4.00 10.22 4.95
CA LYS A 60 -4.68 8.92 5.08
C LYS A 60 -3.70 7.75 5.09
N LEU A 61 -2.63 7.82 4.31
CA LEU A 61 -1.58 6.82 4.30
C LEU A 61 -0.92 6.72 5.69
N VAL A 62 -0.54 7.86 6.27
CA VAL A 62 0.08 7.93 7.60
C VAL A 62 -0.89 7.46 8.68
N GLU A 63 -2.15 7.88 8.63
CA GLU A 63 -3.19 7.44 9.56
C GLU A 63 -3.32 5.91 9.55
N TYR A 64 -3.41 5.32 8.35
CA TYR A 64 -3.50 3.87 8.22
C TYR A 64 -2.26 3.15 8.76
N MET A 65 -1.05 3.59 8.39
CA MET A 65 0.18 2.95 8.85
C MET A 65 0.36 3.01 10.37
N ARG A 66 -0.01 4.13 11.00
CA ARG A 66 -0.04 4.26 12.47
C ARG A 66 -1.06 3.31 13.10
N LYS A 67 -2.27 3.22 12.53
CA LYS A 67 -3.31 2.32 13.01
C LYS A 67 -2.88 0.87 12.88
N LEU A 68 -2.26 0.50 11.77
CA LEU A 68 -1.76 -0.83 11.50
C LEU A 68 -0.66 -1.23 12.49
N ALA A 69 0.32 -0.34 12.71
CA ALA A 69 1.41 -0.56 13.67
C ALA A 69 0.89 -0.70 15.11
N PHE A 70 -0.14 0.06 15.48
CA PHE A 70 -0.79 -0.07 16.80
C PHE A 70 -1.52 -1.41 16.97
N SER A 71 -2.01 -2.00 15.88
CA SER A 71 -2.86 -3.21 15.91
C SER A 71 -2.06 -4.51 15.70
N SER A 72 -0.76 -4.46 15.39
CA SER A 72 0.03 -5.65 15.05
C SER A 72 1.37 -5.68 15.78
N GLU A 73 1.64 -6.75 16.51
CA GLU A 73 2.94 -7.03 17.16
C GLU A 73 4.10 -7.25 16.15
N ARG A 74 3.78 -7.34 14.85
CA ARG A 74 4.77 -7.51 13.77
C ARG A 74 5.34 -6.21 13.26
N ILE A 75 4.79 -5.05 13.67
CA ILE A 75 5.13 -3.75 13.09
C ILE A 75 5.45 -2.75 14.18
N THR A 76 6.58 -2.08 14.02
CA THR A 76 6.85 -0.82 14.70
C THR A 76 6.95 0.30 13.68
N ILE A 77 6.67 1.53 14.09
CA ILE A 77 6.70 2.72 13.24
C ILE A 77 7.51 3.82 13.91
N GLU A 78 8.33 4.50 13.11
CA GLU A 78 9.09 5.68 13.55
C GLU A 78 8.90 6.84 12.58
N GLU A 79 9.00 8.06 13.08
CA GLU A 79 9.07 9.28 12.29
C GLU A 79 10.54 9.70 12.18
N ARG A 80 11.09 9.67 10.95
CA ARG A 80 12.50 9.95 10.67
C ARG A 80 12.79 11.41 10.35
N GLY A 81 11.83 12.26 10.48
CA GLY A 81 11.90 13.67 10.15
C GLY A 81 10.72 14.12 9.32
N LYS A 82 10.87 15.25 8.66
CA LYS A 82 9.82 15.89 7.90
C LYS A 82 10.29 16.30 6.50
N THR A 83 9.34 16.40 5.58
CA THR A 83 9.57 16.94 4.25
C THR A 83 9.73 18.47 4.29
N PHE A 84 10.00 19.05 3.13
CA PHE A 84 10.02 20.51 2.97
C PHE A 84 8.67 21.17 3.29
N GLU A 85 7.55 20.48 3.03
CA GLU A 85 6.19 20.94 3.36
C GLU A 85 5.72 20.46 4.75
N ASP A 86 6.65 20.12 5.65
CA ASP A 86 6.40 19.72 7.05
C ASP A 86 5.60 18.41 7.24
N ARG A 87 5.55 17.54 6.22
CA ARG A 87 4.89 16.23 6.32
C ARG A 87 5.82 15.21 6.96
N PRO A 88 5.33 14.31 7.84
CA PRO A 88 6.15 13.28 8.47
C PRO A 88 6.70 12.28 7.45
N LEU A 89 7.98 11.97 7.56
CA LEU A 89 8.64 10.86 6.90
C LEU A 89 8.59 9.66 7.83
N ILE A 90 7.77 8.67 7.51
CA ILE A 90 7.58 7.48 8.35
C ILE A 90 8.32 6.28 7.80
N LEU A 91 8.83 5.45 8.70
CA LEU A 91 9.39 4.14 8.38
C LEU A 91 8.74 3.08 9.28
N LEU A 92 8.28 1.99 8.69
CA LEU A 92 7.83 0.83 9.43
C LEU A 92 8.95 -0.22 9.45
N THR A 93 9.12 -0.87 10.59
CA THR A 93 9.92 -2.10 10.68
C THR A 93 8.96 -3.27 10.79
N ILE A 94 8.92 -4.12 9.77
CA ILE A 94 8.00 -5.26 9.66
C ILE A 94 8.81 -6.55 9.75
N THR A 95 8.49 -7.39 10.74
CA THR A 95 9.13 -8.69 10.96
C THR A 95 8.27 -9.56 11.87
N SER A 96 8.72 -10.78 12.23
CA SER A 96 7.99 -11.60 13.21
C SER A 96 8.00 -10.96 14.60
N GLU A 97 6.99 -11.29 15.42
CA GLU A 97 6.91 -10.83 16.82
C GLU A 97 8.17 -11.20 17.63
N LYS A 98 8.75 -12.39 17.36
CA LYS A 98 10.00 -12.82 17.98
C LYS A 98 11.15 -11.88 17.62
N ASN A 99 11.25 -11.50 16.37
CA ASN A 99 12.30 -10.58 15.90
C ASN A 99 12.05 -9.17 16.42
N GLN A 100 10.79 -8.70 16.51
CA GLN A 100 10.48 -7.40 17.12
C GLN A 100 10.99 -7.30 18.57
N LYS A 101 10.80 -8.35 19.37
CA LYS A 101 11.32 -8.40 20.75
C LYS A 101 12.84 -8.34 20.84
N ASN A 102 13.55 -8.70 19.77
CA ASN A 102 15.00 -8.73 19.67
C ASN A 102 15.58 -7.71 18.67
N ILE A 103 14.78 -6.75 18.23
CA ILE A 103 15.11 -5.89 17.08
C ILE A 103 16.42 -5.11 17.28
N ASN A 104 16.68 -4.60 18.48
CA ASN A 104 17.90 -3.87 18.79
C ASN A 104 19.16 -4.74 18.64
N GLN A 105 19.09 -6.02 19.05
CA GLN A 105 20.21 -6.94 18.88
C GLN A 105 20.42 -7.32 17.42
N ILE A 106 19.31 -7.51 16.66
CA ILE A 106 19.35 -7.77 15.22
C ILE A 106 19.99 -6.60 14.50
N GLN A 107 19.59 -5.37 14.80
CA GLN A 107 20.15 -4.14 14.24
C GLN A 107 21.65 -4.03 14.54
N LYS A 108 22.04 -4.22 15.80
CA LYS A 108 23.45 -4.18 16.18
C LYS A 108 24.27 -5.21 15.41
N ASN A 109 23.81 -6.45 15.36
CA ASN A 109 24.49 -7.52 14.62
C ASN A 109 24.63 -7.20 13.14
N HIS A 110 23.58 -6.64 12.53
CA HIS A 110 23.60 -6.24 11.11
C HIS A 110 24.64 -5.14 10.86
N ILE A 111 24.72 -4.12 11.72
CA ILE A 111 25.70 -3.05 11.64
C ILE A 111 27.12 -3.61 11.83
N ASP A 112 27.35 -4.45 12.84
CA ASP A 112 28.64 -5.06 13.11
C ASP A 112 29.11 -5.95 11.93
N GLN A 113 28.21 -6.70 11.33
CA GLN A 113 28.48 -7.50 10.12
C GLN A 113 28.87 -6.62 8.93
N THR A 114 28.11 -5.53 8.70
CA THR A 114 28.39 -4.59 7.61
C THR A 114 29.75 -3.91 7.77
N ASN A 115 30.15 -3.66 9.02
CA ASN A 115 31.45 -3.07 9.34
C ASN A 115 32.60 -4.09 9.44
N GLY A 116 32.34 -5.37 9.15
CA GLY A 116 33.35 -6.44 9.23
C GLY A 116 33.77 -6.82 10.65
N LEU A 117 33.03 -6.36 11.67
CA LEU A 117 33.31 -6.66 13.08
C LEU A 117 32.74 -8.01 13.55
N LEU A 118 31.79 -8.55 12.76
CA LEU A 118 31.13 -9.82 13.04
C LEU A 118 31.01 -10.65 11.78
N THR A 119 31.34 -11.93 11.84
CA THR A 119 31.11 -12.85 10.72
C THR A 119 29.60 -13.12 10.55
N PRO A 120 29.05 -13.01 9.34
CA PRO A 120 27.65 -13.34 9.08
C PRO A 120 27.34 -14.77 9.49
N LYS A 121 26.21 -14.96 10.19
CA LYS A 121 25.67 -16.27 10.51
C LYS A 121 24.43 -16.54 9.65
N THR A 122 24.24 -17.77 9.21
CA THR A 122 23.09 -18.19 8.39
C THR A 122 21.73 -17.98 9.07
N GLU A 123 21.73 -17.91 10.41
CA GLU A 123 20.51 -17.72 11.22
C GLU A 123 20.15 -16.26 11.49
N THR A 124 20.96 -15.31 10.96
CA THR A 124 20.67 -13.88 11.12
C THR A 124 19.60 -13.47 10.11
N PRO A 125 18.48 -12.82 10.52
CA PRO A 125 17.48 -12.34 9.58
C PRO A 125 18.08 -11.40 8.54
N LEU A 126 17.66 -11.57 7.29
CA LEU A 126 18.01 -10.65 6.21
C LEU A 126 17.33 -9.29 6.45
N VAL A 127 18.06 -8.20 6.31
CA VAL A 127 17.50 -6.85 6.35
C VAL A 127 17.24 -6.39 4.93
N VAL A 128 15.98 -6.07 4.63
CA VAL A 128 15.52 -5.62 3.31
C VAL A 128 14.93 -4.22 3.45
N TYR A 129 15.38 -3.28 2.63
CA TYR A 129 14.74 -1.96 2.51
C TYR A 129 13.77 -1.97 1.33
N GLN A 130 12.53 -1.59 1.59
CA GLN A 130 11.45 -1.57 0.61
C GLN A 130 10.76 -0.22 0.64
N GLY A 131 10.89 0.55 -0.45
CA GLY A 131 10.34 1.88 -0.55
C GLY A 131 9.38 2.05 -1.73
N PHE A 132 8.41 2.95 -1.58
CA PHE A 132 7.31 3.19 -2.51
C PHE A 132 7.19 4.66 -2.89
N SER A 133 6.61 4.92 -4.05
CA SER A 133 6.25 6.28 -4.55
C SER A 133 7.37 7.31 -4.44
N ILE A 134 8.42 7.14 -5.24
CA ILE A 134 9.47 8.16 -5.44
C ILE A 134 8.88 9.39 -6.12
N HIS A 135 8.06 9.18 -7.15
CA HIS A 135 7.30 10.24 -7.79
C HIS A 135 5.84 10.19 -7.31
N GLY A 136 5.34 11.32 -6.81
CA GLY A 136 4.00 11.40 -6.25
C GLY A 136 2.89 11.13 -7.27
N ASN A 137 3.12 11.46 -8.55
CA ASN A 137 2.21 11.19 -9.65
C ASN A 137 2.31 9.75 -10.21
N GLU A 138 2.97 8.86 -9.48
CA GLU A 138 2.98 7.42 -9.71
C GLU A 138 2.29 6.73 -8.51
N PRO A 139 0.96 6.88 -8.37
CA PRO A 139 0.25 6.59 -7.11
C PRO A 139 0.09 5.10 -6.82
N SER A 140 0.36 4.23 -7.78
CA SER A 140 0.29 2.77 -7.60
C SER A 140 1.19 2.28 -6.46
N GLY A 141 2.36 2.89 -6.28
CA GLY A 141 3.31 2.53 -5.21
C GLY A 141 2.69 2.65 -3.82
N SER A 142 2.24 3.84 -3.42
CA SER A 142 1.66 4.05 -2.08
C SER A 142 0.32 3.31 -1.88
N ASN A 143 -0.49 3.17 -2.93
CA ASN A 143 -1.70 2.32 -2.85
C ASN A 143 -1.34 0.84 -2.63
N SER A 144 -0.31 0.32 -3.31
CA SER A 144 0.19 -1.05 -3.10
C SER A 144 0.80 -1.22 -1.70
N ALA A 145 1.46 -0.18 -1.17
CA ALA A 145 2.01 -0.20 0.18
C ALA A 145 0.94 -0.45 1.25
N LEU A 146 -0.28 0.11 1.09
CA LEU A 146 -1.40 -0.16 2.00
C LEU A 146 -1.73 -1.67 2.06
N LEU A 147 -1.84 -2.30 0.89
CA LEU A 147 -2.21 -3.71 0.77
C LEU A 147 -1.10 -4.63 1.25
N LEU A 148 0.16 -4.35 0.88
CA LEU A 148 1.29 -5.17 1.27
C LEU A 148 1.54 -5.09 2.78
N ALA A 149 1.53 -3.90 3.38
CA ALA A 149 1.68 -3.75 4.82
C ALA A 149 0.57 -4.49 5.57
N TYR A 150 -0.69 -4.38 5.11
CA TYR A 150 -1.81 -5.14 5.66
C TYR A 150 -1.60 -6.65 5.57
N TYR A 151 -1.21 -7.14 4.41
CA TYR A 151 -0.98 -8.57 4.20
C TYR A 151 0.10 -9.12 5.13
N LEU A 152 1.23 -8.42 5.25
CA LEU A 152 2.32 -8.81 6.14
C LEU A 152 1.92 -8.76 7.62
N ALA A 153 1.08 -7.79 8.00
CA ALA A 153 0.59 -7.65 9.37
C ALA A 153 -0.43 -8.73 9.75
N ALA A 154 -1.37 -9.03 8.83
CA ALA A 154 -2.57 -9.80 9.13
C ALA A 154 -2.50 -11.28 8.72
N SER A 155 -1.68 -11.65 7.74
CA SER A 155 -1.66 -13.01 7.22
C SER A 155 -1.08 -14.01 8.22
N ASN A 156 -1.82 -15.10 8.45
CA ASN A 156 -1.38 -16.27 9.21
C ASN A 156 -0.88 -17.40 8.29
N ASP A 157 -0.71 -17.11 6.98
CA ASP A 157 -0.16 -18.07 6.04
C ASP A 157 1.26 -18.50 6.44
N LYS A 158 1.58 -19.78 6.22
CA LYS A 158 2.86 -20.37 6.58
C LYS A 158 4.03 -19.66 5.89
N PHE A 159 3.88 -19.32 4.62
CA PHE A 159 4.92 -18.63 3.85
C PHE A 159 5.22 -17.24 4.44
N VAL A 160 4.18 -16.48 4.79
CA VAL A 160 4.36 -15.14 5.40
C VAL A 160 5.01 -15.24 6.77
N ASN A 161 4.61 -16.21 7.60
CA ASN A 161 5.22 -16.45 8.90
C ASN A 161 6.70 -16.82 8.78
N GLU A 162 7.05 -17.68 7.82
CA GLU A 162 8.42 -18.07 7.54
C GLU A 162 9.24 -16.89 6.99
N LEU A 163 8.69 -16.13 6.04
CA LEU A 163 9.29 -14.92 5.51
C LEU A 163 9.65 -13.94 6.63
N LEU A 164 8.69 -13.59 7.48
CA LEU A 164 8.90 -12.63 8.58
C LEU A 164 9.84 -13.17 9.67
N SER A 165 9.92 -14.48 9.84
CA SER A 165 10.88 -15.07 10.79
C SER A 165 12.32 -14.91 10.30
N ASN A 166 12.54 -14.88 8.99
CA ASN A 166 13.84 -14.84 8.35
C ASN A 166 14.22 -13.44 7.83
N THR A 167 13.33 -12.46 7.92
CA THR A 167 13.58 -11.10 7.39
C THR A 167 13.15 -10.01 8.37
N VAL A 168 13.84 -8.87 8.27
CA VAL A 168 13.43 -7.59 8.81
C VAL A 168 13.22 -6.65 7.62
N ILE A 169 12.01 -6.20 7.39
CA ILE A 169 11.66 -5.31 6.30
C ILE A 169 11.59 -3.88 6.84
N LEU A 170 12.48 -3.01 6.36
CA LEU A 170 12.41 -1.57 6.55
C LEU A 170 11.52 -1.02 5.44
N PHE A 171 10.30 -0.65 5.78
CA PHE A 171 9.22 -0.38 4.85
C PHE A 171 8.88 1.12 4.85
N ASP A 172 9.20 1.80 3.74
CA ASP A 172 8.89 3.21 3.54
C ASP A 172 7.70 3.34 2.58
N PRO A 173 6.51 3.71 3.07
CA PRO A 173 5.29 3.68 2.26
C PRO A 173 5.20 4.84 1.26
N SER A 174 6.03 5.87 1.39
CA SER A 174 6.11 6.99 0.45
C SER A 174 7.42 7.77 0.61
N PHE A 175 8.31 7.65 -0.38
CA PHE A 175 9.54 8.44 -0.43
C PHE A 175 9.31 9.94 -0.66
N ASN A 176 8.18 10.29 -1.29
CA ASN A 176 7.85 11.66 -1.66
C ASN A 176 6.44 12.04 -1.18
N PRO A 177 6.29 12.28 0.15
CA PRO A 177 5.01 12.68 0.72
C PRO A 177 4.40 13.94 0.11
N ASP A 178 5.24 14.92 -0.25
CA ASP A 178 4.77 16.20 -0.82
C ASP A 178 4.19 16.01 -2.22
N GLY A 179 4.91 15.28 -3.07
CA GLY A 179 4.44 14.93 -4.41
C GLY A 179 3.19 14.07 -4.38
N LEU A 180 3.15 13.05 -3.49
CA LEU A 180 1.97 12.20 -3.31
C LEU A 180 0.73 13.01 -2.92
N GLN A 181 0.86 13.92 -1.96
CA GLN A 181 -0.25 14.75 -1.49
C GLN A 181 -0.76 15.69 -2.59
N ARG A 182 0.16 16.34 -3.32
CA ARG A 182 -0.21 17.24 -4.41
C ARG A 182 -0.92 16.52 -5.54
N PHE A 183 -0.40 15.36 -5.95
CA PHE A 183 -1.02 14.56 -6.99
C PHE A 183 -2.38 14.00 -6.57
N ALA A 184 -2.49 13.44 -5.37
CA ALA A 184 -3.75 12.90 -4.86
C ALA A 184 -4.83 13.98 -4.79
N TYR A 185 -4.49 15.19 -4.33
CA TYR A 185 -5.41 16.32 -4.30
C TYR A 185 -5.89 16.68 -5.70
N TRP A 186 -4.96 16.87 -6.65
CA TRP A 186 -5.31 17.21 -8.03
C TRP A 186 -6.15 16.12 -8.69
N ALA A 187 -5.69 14.87 -8.66
CA ALA A 187 -6.35 13.77 -9.34
C ALA A 187 -7.76 13.49 -8.78
N ASN A 188 -7.90 13.47 -7.45
CA ASN A 188 -9.20 13.20 -6.82
C ASN A 188 -10.18 14.37 -7.01
N THR A 189 -9.71 15.62 -7.08
CA THR A 189 -10.54 16.82 -7.28
C THR A 189 -11.04 16.93 -8.72
N ASN A 190 -10.24 16.52 -9.70
CA ASN A 190 -10.57 16.66 -11.12
C ASN A 190 -11.15 15.37 -11.74
N LYS A 191 -11.26 14.28 -10.97
CA LYS A 191 -11.80 13.01 -11.44
C LYS A 191 -13.26 13.15 -11.85
N ASN A 192 -13.58 12.79 -13.09
CA ASN A 192 -14.94 12.72 -13.57
C ASN A 192 -15.70 11.50 -13.01
N ILE A 193 -17.01 11.65 -12.82
CA ILE A 193 -17.89 10.54 -12.38
C ILE A 193 -18.06 9.51 -13.50
N ASN A 194 -18.19 9.99 -14.73
CA ASN A 194 -18.31 9.17 -15.93
C ASN A 194 -17.04 9.26 -16.75
N LEU A 195 -16.76 8.22 -17.53
CA LEU A 195 -15.64 8.23 -18.47
C LEU A 195 -15.75 9.44 -19.40
N ASN A 196 -14.73 10.29 -19.38
CA ASN A 196 -14.60 11.45 -20.25
C ASN A 196 -13.50 11.15 -21.28
N GLN A 197 -13.79 11.40 -22.56
CA GLN A 197 -12.83 11.17 -23.65
C GLN A 197 -12.15 12.47 -24.15
N ASP A 198 -12.49 13.62 -23.56
CA ASP A 198 -11.88 14.90 -23.95
C ASP A 198 -10.47 15.00 -23.36
N SER A 199 -9.45 14.86 -24.20
CA SER A 199 -8.04 14.96 -23.80
C SER A 199 -7.63 16.32 -23.23
N ASN A 200 -8.46 17.35 -23.39
CA ASN A 200 -8.24 18.68 -22.80
C ASN A 200 -8.88 18.84 -21.42
N ASP A 201 -9.64 17.83 -20.96
CA ASP A 201 -10.21 17.86 -19.63
C ASP A 201 -9.13 17.88 -18.55
N ARG A 202 -9.45 18.51 -17.42
CA ARG A 202 -8.51 18.64 -16.28
C ARG A 202 -8.13 17.29 -15.68
N GLU A 203 -8.93 16.25 -15.83
CA GLU A 203 -8.62 14.89 -15.38
C GLU A 203 -7.35 14.34 -16.06
N TYR A 204 -7.01 14.79 -17.28
CA TYR A 204 -5.86 14.33 -18.05
C TYR A 204 -4.67 15.29 -18.03
N ASN A 205 -4.86 16.50 -17.53
CA ASN A 205 -3.85 17.56 -17.62
C ASN A 205 -3.34 17.96 -16.23
N GLU A 206 -2.42 17.16 -15.68
CA GLU A 206 -1.72 17.49 -14.44
C GLU A 206 -0.88 18.76 -14.63
N VAL A 207 -1.02 19.70 -13.69
CA VAL A 207 -0.23 20.93 -13.68
C VAL A 207 1.19 20.60 -13.24
N TRP A 208 2.16 20.79 -14.14
CA TRP A 208 3.59 20.63 -13.85
C TRP A 208 4.11 21.77 -12.92
N PRO A 209 4.94 21.46 -11.91
CA PRO A 209 5.52 20.19 -11.50
C PRO A 209 4.69 19.42 -10.43
N GLY A 210 3.38 19.49 -10.48
CA GLY A 210 2.39 19.08 -9.48
C GLY A 210 2.79 17.93 -8.56
N GLY A 211 2.82 16.71 -9.07
CA GLY A 211 3.02 15.49 -8.27
C GLY A 211 4.47 15.02 -8.13
N ARG A 212 5.44 15.67 -8.70
CA ARG A 212 6.86 15.27 -8.63
C ARG A 212 7.62 15.94 -7.52
#